data_3dcf8f2830d69d7a9c820f22cc4240a0
#
_entry.id   3dcf8f2830d69d7a9c820f22cc4240a0
#
_cell.length_a   1.000
_cell.length_b   1.000
_cell.length_c   1.000
_cell.angle_alpha   90.00
_cell.angle_beta   90.00
_cell.angle_gamma   90.00
#
_symmetry.space_group_name_H-M   'P 1'
#
loop_
_entity.id
_entity.type
_entity.pdbx_description
1 polymer ?
#
loop_
_entity_poly.entity_id
_entity_poly.type
_entity_poly.pdbx_seq_one_letter_code
_entity_poly.pdbx_strand_id
1 'polypeptide(L)'
;ASEQRNRLADEKSPYLLQHAGNPVDWFPWGDEAFARARTEDKPLFLSIGYSTCHWCHVMAHESFESDATAALLNEHFISIKVDREERPDVDRVYMAYVQTMTGHGGWPLSAWLTPDLKPFYGGTYYPPEDRHGRAGFPTVLRAIARGWREERVKLVAEGERALGLLRARAEGPGRAETSEPLVEAAGRAFEEGFRHYHENFDARSGGFGGAPKFPSPSSLDLLLALRDTATVVRSEEHTSELQSRD
;
A
#
# COMPACT_ATOMS: atom_id res chain seq x y z
N ALA A 1 35.80 3.44 -13.24
CA ALA A 1 35.24 2.84 -12.01
C ALA A 1 33.99 2.08 -12.43
N SER A 2 33.88 0.78 -12.19
CA SER A 2 32.64 0.03 -12.37
C SER A 2 31.63 0.60 -11.40
N GLU A 3 30.53 1.15 -11.90
CA GLU A 3 29.40 1.52 -11.05
C GLU A 3 28.97 0.28 -10.27
N GLN A 4 29.14 0.34 -8.97
CA GLN A 4 28.73 -0.73 -8.08
C GLN A 4 27.21 -0.77 -8.06
N ARG A 5 26.64 -1.78 -8.71
CA ARG A 5 25.20 -2.00 -8.76
C ARG A 5 24.78 -2.97 -7.65
N ASN A 6 23.67 -2.68 -7.01
CA ASN A 6 23.05 -3.60 -6.06
C ASN A 6 22.24 -4.71 -6.81
N ARG A 7 21.61 -5.63 -6.07
CA ARG A 7 20.90 -6.81 -6.61
C ARG A 7 19.73 -6.47 -7.53
N LEU A 8 19.20 -5.26 -7.46
CA LEU A 8 18.10 -4.86 -8.33
C LEU A 8 18.51 -4.73 -9.80
N ALA A 9 19.82 -4.75 -10.10
CA ALA A 9 20.32 -4.73 -11.48
C ALA A 9 19.93 -5.97 -12.30
N ASP A 10 19.61 -7.08 -11.64
CA ASP A 10 19.22 -8.34 -12.28
C ASP A 10 17.68 -8.47 -12.42
N GLU A 11 16.93 -7.48 -11.93
CA GLU A 11 15.47 -7.46 -11.98
C GLU A 11 14.94 -6.99 -13.34
N LYS A 12 13.65 -7.26 -13.61
CA LYS A 12 12.99 -6.88 -14.87
C LYS A 12 12.11 -5.63 -14.71
N SER A 13 11.67 -5.34 -13.49
CA SER A 13 10.84 -4.18 -13.20
C SER A 13 11.56 -2.89 -13.53
N PRO A 14 10.99 -2.00 -14.36
CA PRO A 14 11.56 -0.67 -14.60
C PRO A 14 11.74 0.13 -13.32
N TYR A 15 10.85 -0.03 -12.36
CA TYR A 15 10.94 0.64 -11.05
C TYR A 15 12.13 0.13 -10.23
N LEU A 16 12.35 -1.18 -10.15
CA LEU A 16 13.49 -1.75 -9.42
C LEU A 16 14.82 -1.36 -10.08
N LEU A 17 14.88 -1.39 -11.40
CA LEU A 17 16.07 -0.98 -12.17
C LEU A 17 16.47 0.48 -11.94
N GLN A 18 15.52 1.40 -11.71
CA GLN A 18 15.80 2.79 -11.35
C GLN A 18 16.61 2.91 -10.06
N HIS A 19 16.51 1.93 -9.16
CA HIS A 19 17.21 1.89 -7.88
C HIS A 19 18.46 1.02 -7.86
N ALA A 20 18.83 0.41 -8.98
CA ALA A 20 19.98 -0.49 -9.08
C ALA A 20 21.33 0.21 -8.82
N GLY A 21 21.40 1.51 -9.10
CA GLY A 21 22.58 2.35 -8.85
C GLY A 21 22.61 3.06 -7.49
N ASN A 22 21.60 2.87 -6.63
CA ASN A 22 21.60 3.48 -5.31
C ASN A 22 22.70 2.88 -4.42
N PRO A 23 23.31 3.68 -3.51
CA PRO A 23 24.27 3.19 -2.52
C PRO A 23 23.64 2.29 -1.45
N VAL A 24 22.31 2.22 -1.37
CA VAL A 24 21.58 1.28 -0.51
C VAL A 24 21.72 -0.14 -1.05
N ASP A 25 22.07 -1.10 -0.18
CA ASP A 25 22.16 -2.53 -0.50
C ASP A 25 20.76 -3.15 -0.62
N TRP A 26 20.05 -2.77 -1.69
CA TRP A 26 18.70 -3.20 -1.96
C TRP A 26 18.61 -4.67 -2.34
N PHE A 27 17.61 -5.32 -1.80
CA PHE A 27 17.15 -6.66 -2.19
C PHE A 27 15.80 -6.55 -2.90
N PRO A 28 15.52 -7.39 -3.90
CA PRO A 28 14.14 -7.67 -4.29
C PRO A 28 13.41 -8.43 -3.17
N TRP A 29 12.10 -8.47 -3.24
CA TRP A 29 11.29 -9.28 -2.33
C TRP A 29 11.53 -10.77 -2.58
N GLY A 30 12.12 -11.47 -1.64
CA GLY A 30 12.45 -12.88 -1.78
C GLY A 30 13.21 -13.48 -0.62
N ASP A 31 13.41 -14.80 -0.71
CA ASP A 31 13.97 -15.62 0.37
C ASP A 31 15.40 -15.23 0.77
N GLU A 32 16.19 -14.68 -0.15
CA GLU A 32 17.56 -14.21 0.15
C GLU A 32 17.54 -13.11 1.22
N ALA A 33 16.69 -12.08 1.02
CA ALA A 33 16.53 -10.99 1.99
C ALA A 33 16.00 -11.49 3.34
N PHE A 34 15.02 -12.41 3.32
CA PHE A 34 14.43 -12.96 4.53
C PHE A 34 15.39 -13.84 5.32
N ALA A 35 16.16 -14.68 4.62
CA ALA A 35 17.20 -15.51 5.24
C ALA A 35 18.29 -14.65 5.86
N ARG A 36 18.71 -13.60 5.15
CA ARG A 36 19.73 -12.67 5.63
C ARG A 36 19.25 -11.90 6.86
N ALA A 37 18.01 -11.41 6.87
CA ALA A 37 17.43 -10.73 8.02
C ALA A 37 17.41 -11.62 9.27
N ARG A 38 17.06 -12.89 9.12
CA ARG A 38 17.11 -13.88 10.21
C ARG A 38 18.51 -14.18 10.69
N THR A 39 19.47 -14.35 9.75
CA THR A 39 20.86 -14.69 10.08
C THR A 39 21.60 -13.55 10.78
N GLU A 40 21.38 -12.31 10.28
CA GLU A 40 22.01 -11.11 10.85
C GLU A 40 21.22 -10.51 12.01
N ASP A 41 20.05 -11.06 12.31
CA ASP A 41 19.13 -10.57 13.33
C ASP A 41 18.78 -9.08 13.15
N LYS A 42 18.60 -8.66 11.90
CA LYS A 42 18.26 -7.29 11.54
C LYS A 42 16.79 -7.16 11.16
N PRO A 43 16.12 -6.05 11.51
CA PRO A 43 14.78 -5.76 10.99
C PRO A 43 14.85 -5.46 9.50
N LEU A 44 13.76 -5.75 8.81
CA LEU A 44 13.62 -5.42 7.40
C LEU A 44 13.10 -3.99 7.25
N PHE A 45 13.67 -3.25 6.30
CA PHE A 45 13.09 -2.01 5.79
C PHE A 45 12.48 -2.30 4.43
N LEU A 46 11.16 -2.15 4.31
CA LEU A 46 10.40 -2.38 3.10
C LEU A 46 9.99 -1.04 2.49
N SER A 47 10.41 -0.81 1.25
CA SER A 47 10.01 0.35 0.46
C SER A 47 9.24 -0.09 -0.78
N ILE A 48 7.96 0.31 -0.86
CA ILE A 48 7.07 -0.05 -1.99
C ILE A 48 6.72 1.20 -2.78
N GLY A 49 6.70 1.08 -4.09
CA GLY A 49 6.32 2.14 -5.00
C GLY A 49 6.06 1.61 -6.41
N TYR A 50 6.13 2.48 -7.40
CA TYR A 50 5.97 2.15 -8.81
C TYR A 50 6.67 3.18 -9.71
N SER A 51 6.90 2.84 -10.98
CA SER A 51 7.80 3.59 -11.87
C SER A 51 7.38 5.05 -12.13
N THR A 52 6.09 5.36 -12.14
CA THR A 52 5.56 6.72 -12.38
C THR A 52 5.18 7.47 -11.10
N CYS A 53 5.57 6.95 -9.94
CA CYS A 53 5.25 7.55 -8.65
C CYS A 53 6.12 8.78 -8.37
N HIS A 54 5.56 9.99 -8.46
CA HIS A 54 6.29 11.24 -8.21
C HIS A 54 7.01 11.28 -6.86
N TRP A 55 6.29 11.01 -5.75
CA TRP A 55 6.87 11.06 -4.42
C TRP A 55 7.87 9.92 -4.15
N CYS A 56 7.81 8.82 -4.91
CA CYS A 56 8.83 7.78 -4.85
C CYS A 56 10.16 8.28 -5.43
N HIS A 57 10.11 9.03 -6.53
CA HIS A 57 11.29 9.69 -7.12
C HIS A 57 11.86 10.75 -6.19
N VAL A 58 10.99 11.57 -5.57
CA VAL A 58 11.43 12.58 -4.59
C VAL A 58 12.18 11.90 -3.44
N MET A 59 11.62 10.83 -2.85
CA MET A 59 12.26 10.12 -1.75
C MET A 59 13.55 9.39 -2.18
N ALA A 60 13.63 8.92 -3.42
CA ALA A 60 14.85 8.35 -3.97
C ALA A 60 15.98 9.38 -4.02
N HIS A 61 15.72 10.53 -4.59
CA HIS A 61 16.69 11.62 -4.70
C HIS A 61 17.12 12.18 -3.35
N GLU A 62 16.16 12.40 -2.45
CA GLU A 62 16.43 13.04 -1.15
C GLU A 62 17.06 12.08 -0.13
N SER A 63 16.81 10.77 -0.24
CA SER A 63 17.18 9.80 0.80
C SER A 63 17.95 8.59 0.28
N PHE A 64 17.50 7.92 -0.78
CA PHE A 64 18.11 6.64 -1.20
C PHE A 64 19.39 6.81 -2.02
N GLU A 65 19.63 7.98 -2.59
CA GLU A 65 20.87 8.35 -3.29
C GLU A 65 21.91 8.96 -2.33
N SER A 66 21.55 9.21 -1.06
CA SER A 66 22.45 9.75 -0.05
C SER A 66 23.30 8.64 0.57
N ASP A 67 24.64 8.77 0.47
CA ASP A 67 25.59 7.84 1.10
C ASP A 67 25.39 7.76 2.62
N ALA A 68 25.07 8.88 3.28
CA ALA A 68 24.86 8.92 4.71
C ALA A 68 23.60 8.14 5.13
N THR A 69 22.52 8.25 4.36
CA THR A 69 21.29 7.48 4.60
C THR A 69 21.50 6.01 4.25
N ALA A 70 22.20 5.73 3.15
CA ALA A 70 22.54 4.37 2.76
C ALA A 70 23.39 3.66 3.81
N ALA A 71 24.37 4.34 4.41
CA ALA A 71 25.17 3.78 5.50
C ALA A 71 24.29 3.34 6.68
N LEU A 72 23.31 4.15 7.11
CA LEU A 72 22.37 3.78 8.17
C LEU A 72 21.50 2.57 7.79
N LEU A 73 21.00 2.55 6.54
CA LEU A 73 20.18 1.44 6.05
C LEU A 73 20.99 0.13 6.00
N ASN A 74 22.18 0.17 5.40
CA ASN A 74 23.02 -1.00 5.22
C ASN A 74 23.57 -1.56 6.55
N GLU A 75 23.84 -0.68 7.52
CA GLU A 75 24.33 -1.10 8.84
C GLU A 75 23.24 -1.79 9.66
N HIS A 76 22.04 -1.21 9.68
CA HIS A 76 21.04 -1.58 10.67
C HIS A 76 19.86 -2.38 10.15
N PHE A 77 19.65 -2.44 8.83
CA PHE A 77 18.49 -3.06 8.21
C PHE A 77 18.88 -3.97 7.04
N ILE A 78 18.00 -4.89 6.68
CA ILE A 78 17.96 -5.50 5.36
C ILE A 78 16.89 -4.76 4.57
N SER A 79 17.33 -4.03 3.53
CA SER A 79 16.47 -3.14 2.76
C SER A 79 15.89 -3.84 1.55
N ILE A 80 14.56 -3.89 1.47
CA ILE A 80 13.81 -4.52 0.37
C ILE A 80 13.09 -3.46 -0.43
N LYS A 81 13.23 -3.52 -1.76
CA LYS A 81 12.49 -2.69 -2.71
C LYS A 81 11.43 -3.54 -3.41
N VAL A 82 10.21 -3.02 -3.50
CA VAL A 82 9.08 -3.71 -4.12
C VAL A 82 8.40 -2.82 -5.14
N ASP A 83 8.19 -3.36 -6.33
CA ASP A 83 7.29 -2.79 -7.32
C ASP A 83 5.87 -3.30 -7.04
N ARG A 84 4.94 -2.39 -6.71
CA ARG A 84 3.55 -2.75 -6.46
C ARG A 84 2.82 -3.28 -7.70
N GLU A 85 3.31 -2.95 -8.88
CA GLU A 85 2.71 -3.41 -10.14
C GLU A 85 3.04 -4.88 -10.39
N GLU A 86 4.21 -5.35 -9.96
CA GLU A 86 4.59 -6.77 -10.01
C GLU A 86 4.12 -7.56 -8.78
N ARG A 87 4.10 -6.91 -7.61
CA ARG A 87 3.73 -7.53 -6.32
C ARG A 87 2.59 -6.82 -5.61
N PRO A 88 1.40 -6.76 -6.25
CA PRO A 88 0.21 -6.16 -5.63
C PRO A 88 -0.27 -6.91 -4.38
N ASP A 89 0.09 -8.18 -4.24
CA ASP A 89 -0.15 -9.00 -3.06
C ASP A 89 0.59 -8.45 -1.83
N VAL A 90 1.88 -8.14 -1.97
CA VAL A 90 2.72 -7.53 -0.93
C VAL A 90 2.23 -6.12 -0.60
N ASP A 91 2.01 -5.30 -1.64
CA ASP A 91 1.53 -3.92 -1.48
C ASP A 91 0.24 -3.87 -0.66
N ARG A 92 -0.74 -4.70 -1.00
CA ARG A 92 -2.04 -4.74 -0.32
C ARG A 92 -1.92 -5.00 1.18
N VAL A 93 -1.09 -5.96 1.57
CA VAL A 93 -0.91 -6.34 2.99
C VAL A 93 -0.32 -5.17 3.78
N TYR A 94 0.79 -4.61 3.31
CA TYR A 94 1.48 -3.56 4.06
C TYR A 94 0.80 -2.19 3.93
N MET A 95 0.09 -1.93 2.84
CA MET A 95 -0.79 -0.77 2.72
C MET A 95 -1.94 -0.84 3.74
N ALA A 96 -2.58 -1.99 3.89
CA ALA A 96 -3.63 -2.19 4.90
C ALA A 96 -3.10 -1.96 6.33
N TYR A 97 -1.86 -2.41 6.61
CA TYR A 97 -1.19 -2.12 7.88
C TYR A 97 -1.00 -0.62 8.11
N VAL A 98 -0.36 0.06 7.15
CA VAL A 98 -0.07 1.50 7.28
C VAL A 98 -1.35 2.31 7.43
N GLN A 99 -2.39 2.01 6.64
CA GLN A 99 -3.70 2.66 6.75
C GLN A 99 -4.35 2.44 8.12
N THR A 100 -4.23 1.23 8.68
CA THR A 100 -4.80 0.91 10.00
C THR A 100 -4.07 1.69 11.10
N MET A 101 -2.75 1.84 11.01
CA MET A 101 -1.93 2.49 12.03
C MET A 101 -1.93 4.01 11.94
N THR A 102 -2.02 4.57 10.73
CA THR A 102 -1.85 6.02 10.50
C THR A 102 -3.13 6.74 10.08
N GLY A 103 -4.18 5.99 9.74
CA GLY A 103 -5.44 6.53 9.20
C GLY A 103 -5.38 6.87 7.71
N HIS A 104 -4.22 6.81 7.07
CA HIS A 104 -4.02 7.11 5.66
C HIS A 104 -2.97 6.20 5.04
N GLY A 105 -2.94 6.12 3.71
CA GLY A 105 -1.96 5.35 2.94
C GLY A 105 -1.51 6.12 1.72
N GLY A 106 -0.54 5.57 1.01
CA GLY A 106 0.01 6.17 -0.22
C GLY A 106 1.40 5.64 -0.53
N TRP A 107 1.92 6.07 -1.67
CA TRP A 107 3.26 5.74 -2.11
C TRP A 107 4.15 6.99 -2.19
N PRO A 108 5.46 6.86 -1.85
CA PRO A 108 6.13 5.63 -1.41
C PRO A 108 5.54 5.11 -0.09
N LEU A 109 5.41 3.80 0.02
CA LEU A 109 5.07 3.16 1.28
C LEU A 109 6.36 2.67 1.93
N SER A 110 6.54 3.00 3.20
CA SER A 110 7.68 2.59 4.01
C SER A 110 7.18 1.78 5.20
N ALA A 111 7.71 0.57 5.39
CA ALA A 111 7.36 -0.27 6.53
C ALA A 111 8.60 -0.94 7.12
N TRP A 112 8.61 -1.11 8.44
CA TRP A 112 9.65 -1.87 9.15
C TRP A 112 9.05 -3.13 9.70
N LEU A 113 9.71 -4.25 9.41
CA LEU A 113 9.21 -5.58 9.69
C LEU A 113 10.21 -6.33 10.58
N THR A 114 9.69 -7.25 11.37
CA THR A 114 10.53 -8.27 11.99
C THR A 114 11.12 -9.20 10.91
N PRO A 115 12.18 -9.99 11.20
CA PRO A 115 12.68 -11.02 10.27
C PRO A 115 11.63 -12.04 9.83
N ASP A 116 10.50 -12.15 10.56
CA ASP A 116 9.35 -12.98 10.24
C ASP A 116 8.25 -12.21 9.48
N LEU A 117 8.60 -11.07 8.86
CA LEU A 117 7.75 -10.26 7.99
C LEU A 117 6.55 -9.60 8.70
N LYS A 118 6.57 -9.48 10.03
CA LYS A 118 5.50 -8.84 10.81
C LYS A 118 5.77 -7.35 10.94
N PRO A 119 4.89 -6.48 10.43
CA PRO A 119 5.12 -5.04 10.46
C PRO A 119 4.94 -4.49 11.88
N PHE A 120 5.87 -3.65 12.34
CA PHE A 120 5.80 -3.00 13.64
C PHE A 120 5.87 -1.47 13.58
N TYR A 121 6.28 -0.91 12.45
CA TYR A 121 6.27 0.53 12.20
C TYR A 121 6.07 0.79 10.70
N GLY A 122 5.48 1.94 10.35
CA GLY A 122 5.28 2.28 8.95
C GLY A 122 4.73 3.68 8.72
N GLY A 123 4.76 4.08 7.48
CA GLY A 123 4.27 5.35 6.99
C GLY A 123 4.41 5.43 5.47
N THR A 124 4.33 6.63 4.96
CA THR A 124 4.51 6.91 3.53
C THR A 124 5.84 7.59 3.28
N TYR A 125 5.83 8.79 2.74
CA TYR A 125 7.02 9.61 2.52
C TYR A 125 7.59 10.16 3.85
N TYR A 126 8.91 10.13 3.98
CA TYR A 126 9.67 10.79 5.04
C TYR A 126 10.63 11.82 4.42
N PRO A 127 10.68 13.06 4.95
CA PRO A 127 11.61 14.05 4.45
C PRO A 127 13.07 13.70 4.80
N PRO A 128 14.07 14.25 4.08
CA PRO A 128 15.50 13.98 4.34
C PRO A 128 15.98 14.53 5.68
N GLU A 129 15.29 15.50 6.24
CA GLU A 129 15.62 16.17 7.51
C GLU A 129 14.34 16.38 8.33
N ASP A 130 14.54 16.58 9.65
CA ASP A 130 13.45 16.95 10.55
C ASP A 130 12.91 18.33 10.14
N ARG A 131 11.60 18.42 9.80
CA ARG A 131 10.98 19.70 9.45
C ARG A 131 9.49 19.73 9.82
N HIS A 132 9.02 20.90 10.19
CA HIS A 132 7.60 21.16 10.48
C HIS A 132 6.96 20.14 11.47
N GLY A 133 7.73 19.74 12.49
CA GLY A 133 7.27 18.76 13.48
C GLY A 133 7.22 17.31 13.00
N ARG A 134 7.70 17.03 11.78
CA ARG A 134 7.87 15.68 11.24
C ARG A 134 9.31 15.23 11.35
N ALA A 135 9.50 14.00 11.83
CA ALA A 135 10.82 13.38 11.85
C ALA A 135 11.31 13.09 10.43
N GLY A 136 12.55 13.41 10.15
CA GLY A 136 13.24 13.07 8.93
C GLY A 136 13.57 11.57 8.87
N PHE A 137 13.78 11.07 7.66
CA PHE A 137 14.05 9.66 7.45
C PHE A 137 15.25 9.14 8.25
N PRO A 138 16.42 9.85 8.32
CA PRO A 138 17.54 9.42 9.15
C PRO A 138 17.21 9.37 10.65
N THR A 139 16.37 10.28 11.15
CA THR A 139 15.93 10.29 12.55
C THR A 139 15.06 9.07 12.86
N VAL A 140 14.12 8.72 11.95
CA VAL A 140 13.30 7.51 12.05
C VAL A 140 14.18 6.26 12.03
N LEU A 141 15.13 6.15 11.08
CA LEU A 141 16.04 5.00 10.98
C LEU A 141 16.82 4.79 12.27
N ARG A 142 17.42 5.85 12.85
CA ARG A 142 18.16 5.75 14.12
C ARG A 142 17.27 5.35 15.29
N ALA A 143 16.04 5.87 15.35
CA ALA A 143 15.09 5.53 16.40
C ALA A 143 14.69 4.05 16.34
N ILE A 144 14.40 3.53 15.15
CA ILE A 144 14.04 2.11 14.95
C ILE A 144 15.24 1.21 15.22
N ALA A 145 16.44 1.55 14.71
CA ALA A 145 17.66 0.78 14.97
C ALA A 145 17.99 0.70 16.47
N ARG A 146 17.82 1.80 17.18
CA ARG A 146 17.96 1.82 18.66
C ARG A 146 16.89 0.96 19.32
N GLY A 147 15.63 1.14 18.95
CA GLY A 147 14.52 0.34 19.50
C GLY A 147 14.71 -1.16 19.26
N TRP A 148 15.20 -1.56 18.07
CA TRP A 148 15.49 -2.96 17.78
C TRP A 148 16.55 -3.55 18.70
N ARG A 149 17.57 -2.77 19.03
CA ARG A 149 18.67 -3.15 19.91
C ARG A 149 18.27 -3.20 21.39
N GLU A 150 17.48 -2.20 21.84
CA GLU A 150 17.22 -1.95 23.26
C GLU A 150 15.83 -2.46 23.73
N GLU A 151 14.84 -2.47 22.81
CA GLU A 151 13.43 -2.76 23.13
C GLU A 151 12.82 -3.82 22.20
N ARG A 152 13.65 -4.72 21.68
CA ARG A 152 13.26 -5.72 20.68
C ARG A 152 11.97 -6.47 21.02
N VAL A 153 11.82 -6.90 22.28
CA VAL A 153 10.64 -7.65 22.72
C VAL A 153 9.35 -6.86 22.48
N LYS A 154 9.41 -5.54 22.70
CA LYS A 154 8.25 -4.68 22.44
C LYS A 154 7.95 -4.58 20.93
N LEU A 155 8.97 -4.40 20.10
CA LEU A 155 8.78 -4.28 18.64
C LEU A 155 8.25 -5.59 18.04
N VAL A 156 8.73 -6.73 18.51
CA VAL A 156 8.21 -8.04 18.09
C VAL A 156 6.75 -8.20 18.54
N ALA A 157 6.40 -7.81 19.77
CA ALA A 157 5.03 -7.85 20.26
C ALA A 157 4.10 -6.90 19.47
N GLU A 158 4.59 -5.73 19.02
CA GLU A 158 3.85 -4.86 18.10
C GLU A 158 3.58 -5.56 16.77
N GLY A 159 4.58 -6.24 16.21
CA GLY A 159 4.41 -7.02 14.97
C GLY A 159 3.37 -8.14 15.12
N GLU A 160 3.33 -8.83 16.26
CA GLU A 160 2.28 -9.83 16.54
C GLU A 160 0.88 -9.21 16.62
N ARG A 161 0.74 -8.07 17.30
CA ARG A 161 -0.53 -7.32 17.36
C ARG A 161 -0.99 -6.87 15.98
N ALA A 162 -0.07 -6.32 15.18
CA ALA A 162 -0.35 -5.91 13.82
C ALA A 162 -0.86 -7.07 12.96
N LEU A 163 -0.21 -8.23 13.05
CA LEU A 163 -0.66 -9.44 12.35
C LEU A 163 -2.06 -9.87 12.77
N GLY A 164 -2.37 -9.80 14.08
CA GLY A 164 -3.71 -10.09 14.60
C GLY A 164 -4.78 -9.16 14.01
N LEU A 165 -4.49 -7.85 13.94
CA LEU A 165 -5.41 -6.86 13.34
C LEU A 165 -5.60 -7.09 11.83
N LEU A 166 -4.52 -7.40 11.10
CA LEU A 166 -4.60 -7.68 9.67
C LEU A 166 -5.41 -8.95 9.39
N ARG A 167 -5.25 -10.00 10.18
CA ARG A 167 -6.06 -11.23 10.07
C ARG A 167 -7.53 -10.98 10.35
N ALA A 168 -7.84 -10.30 11.46
CA ALA A 168 -9.22 -9.95 11.79
C ALA A 168 -9.88 -9.10 10.68
N ARG A 169 -9.13 -8.20 10.05
CA ARG A 169 -9.63 -7.41 8.91
C ARG A 169 -9.81 -8.25 7.64
N ALA A 170 -8.91 -9.21 7.38
CA ALA A 170 -9.00 -10.10 6.23
C ALA A 170 -10.16 -11.12 6.36
N GLU A 171 -10.40 -11.57 7.58
CA GLU A 171 -11.50 -12.48 7.88
C GLU A 171 -12.86 -11.78 7.80
N GLY A 172 -12.89 -10.44 7.93
CA GLY A 172 -14.12 -9.65 7.90
C GLY A 172 -15.09 -9.96 9.04
N PRO A 173 -16.23 -9.28 9.15
CA PRO A 173 -17.33 -9.77 9.95
C PRO A 173 -17.84 -11.05 9.27
N GLY A 174 -17.46 -12.19 9.83
CA GLY A 174 -17.68 -13.56 9.40
C GLY A 174 -18.24 -13.69 7.99
N ARG A 175 -17.53 -14.36 7.11
CA ARG A 175 -18.10 -14.84 5.85
C ARG A 175 -19.23 -15.75 6.26
N ALA A 176 -20.41 -15.17 6.53
CA ALA A 176 -21.62 -15.93 6.63
C ALA A 176 -21.66 -16.75 5.33
N GLU A 177 -21.66 -18.06 5.43
CA GLU A 177 -22.05 -18.91 4.29
C GLU A 177 -23.48 -18.48 3.97
N THR A 178 -23.59 -17.41 3.17
CA THR A 178 -24.88 -17.00 2.67
C THR A 178 -25.27 -18.02 1.62
N SER A 179 -26.29 -18.79 1.92
CA SER A 179 -27.00 -19.62 0.92
C SER A 179 -27.71 -18.75 -0.13
N GLU A 180 -27.42 -17.47 -0.16
CA GLU A 180 -28.00 -16.49 -1.05
C GLU A 180 -27.48 -16.70 -2.48
N PRO A 181 -28.37 -16.69 -3.47
CA PRO A 181 -28.02 -16.77 -4.87
C PRO A 181 -27.04 -15.65 -5.27
N LEU A 182 -26.01 -15.98 -6.05
CA LEU A 182 -24.96 -15.04 -6.47
C LEU A 182 -25.55 -13.76 -7.12
N VAL A 183 -26.65 -13.90 -7.86
CA VAL A 183 -27.33 -12.77 -8.53
C VAL A 183 -27.90 -11.78 -7.52
N GLU A 184 -28.50 -12.26 -6.44
CA GLU A 184 -29.04 -11.39 -5.38
C GLU A 184 -27.93 -10.72 -4.61
N ALA A 185 -26.85 -11.46 -4.27
CA ALA A 185 -25.66 -10.91 -3.63
C ALA A 185 -24.98 -9.82 -4.50
N ALA A 186 -24.89 -10.05 -5.80
CA ALA A 186 -24.36 -9.07 -6.76
C ALA A 186 -25.27 -7.82 -6.82
N GLY A 187 -26.58 -8.00 -6.90
CA GLY A 187 -27.53 -6.88 -6.90
C GLY A 187 -27.36 -5.98 -5.68
N ARG A 188 -27.30 -6.56 -4.49
CA ARG A 188 -27.05 -5.79 -3.26
C ARG A 188 -25.71 -5.08 -3.25
N ALA A 189 -24.65 -5.75 -3.71
CA ALA A 189 -23.32 -5.14 -3.77
C ALA A 189 -23.31 -3.92 -4.71
N PHE A 190 -24.05 -3.96 -5.81
CA PHE A 190 -24.21 -2.84 -6.73
C PHE A 190 -25.01 -1.69 -6.08
N GLU A 191 -26.13 -2.00 -5.41
CA GLU A 191 -26.93 -0.98 -4.71
C GLU A 191 -26.15 -0.32 -3.59
N GLU A 192 -25.41 -1.07 -2.80
CA GLU A 192 -24.54 -0.57 -1.75
C GLU A 192 -23.41 0.29 -2.31
N GLY A 193 -22.79 -0.14 -3.40
CA GLY A 193 -21.77 0.63 -4.12
C GLY A 193 -22.31 1.96 -4.63
N PHE A 194 -23.48 1.95 -5.28
CA PHE A 194 -24.14 3.17 -5.76
C PHE A 194 -24.46 4.13 -4.60
N ARG A 195 -25.06 3.60 -3.53
CA ARG A 195 -25.40 4.37 -2.33
C ARG A 195 -24.16 5.01 -1.71
N HIS A 196 -23.08 4.25 -1.58
CA HIS A 196 -21.81 4.75 -1.08
C HIS A 196 -21.29 5.95 -1.90
N TYR A 197 -21.29 5.87 -3.22
CA TYR A 197 -20.85 6.98 -4.07
C TYR A 197 -21.84 8.16 -4.03
N HIS A 198 -23.14 7.91 -3.98
CA HIS A 198 -24.14 8.96 -3.87
C HIS A 198 -24.01 9.76 -2.57
N GLU A 199 -23.85 9.09 -1.44
CA GLU A 199 -23.71 9.72 -0.11
C GLU A 199 -22.38 10.47 0.04
N ASN A 200 -21.34 10.05 -0.65
CA ASN A 200 -20.00 10.65 -0.58
C ASN A 200 -19.70 11.63 -1.73
N PHE A 201 -20.68 11.93 -2.58
CA PHE A 201 -20.51 12.88 -3.66
C PHE A 201 -20.38 14.32 -3.15
N ASP A 202 -19.29 14.98 -3.52
CA ASP A 202 -19.06 16.38 -3.19
C ASP A 202 -19.68 17.28 -4.29
N ALA A 203 -20.86 17.76 -4.06
CA ALA A 203 -21.57 18.62 -5.02
C ALA A 203 -20.90 19.98 -5.24
N ARG A 204 -20.01 20.43 -4.35
CA ARG A 204 -19.32 21.72 -4.45
C ARG A 204 -18.07 21.66 -5.30
N SER A 205 -17.25 20.62 -5.10
CA SER A 205 -15.93 20.50 -5.73
C SER A 205 -15.86 19.36 -6.74
N GLY A 206 -16.92 18.58 -6.88
CA GLY A 206 -16.97 17.37 -7.69
C GLY A 206 -16.20 16.20 -7.07
N GLY A 207 -16.41 14.99 -7.59
CA GLY A 207 -15.79 13.76 -7.10
C GLY A 207 -16.35 13.24 -5.79
N PHE A 208 -15.68 12.29 -5.16
CA PHE A 208 -16.19 11.57 -3.99
C PHE A 208 -15.25 11.72 -2.80
N GLY A 209 -15.83 11.79 -1.60
CA GLY A 209 -15.10 11.91 -0.34
C GLY A 209 -14.51 13.30 -0.07
N GLY A 210 -13.65 13.39 0.95
CA GLY A 210 -12.95 14.61 1.34
C GLY A 210 -11.65 14.87 0.56
N ALA A 211 -11.07 16.06 0.76
CA ALA A 211 -9.76 16.39 0.18
C ALA A 211 -8.60 15.74 0.98
N PRO A 212 -7.47 15.34 0.31
CA PRO A 212 -7.23 15.40 -1.13
C PRO A 212 -7.96 14.29 -1.89
N LYS A 213 -8.49 14.61 -3.07
CA LYS A 213 -9.19 13.66 -3.94
C LYS A 213 -8.27 13.15 -5.02
N PHE A 214 -8.20 11.83 -5.17
CA PHE A 214 -7.46 11.18 -6.24
C PHE A 214 -8.41 10.69 -7.33
N PRO A 215 -8.03 10.77 -8.60
CA PRO A 215 -8.81 10.22 -9.70
C PRO A 215 -9.05 8.72 -9.49
N SER A 216 -10.30 8.29 -9.59
CA SER A 216 -10.72 6.89 -9.51
C SER A 216 -11.55 6.52 -10.75
N PRO A 217 -10.92 6.28 -11.91
CA PRO A 217 -11.62 5.98 -13.15
C PRO A 217 -12.56 4.79 -13.03
N SER A 218 -12.15 3.72 -12.32
CA SER A 218 -12.95 2.52 -12.10
C SER A 218 -14.28 2.80 -11.38
N SER A 219 -14.30 3.79 -10.47
CA SER A 219 -15.54 4.20 -9.80
C SER A 219 -16.50 4.89 -10.77
N LEU A 220 -15.96 5.70 -11.67
CA LEU A 220 -16.77 6.37 -12.71
C LEU A 220 -17.29 5.36 -13.73
N ASP A 221 -16.48 4.38 -14.14
CA ASP A 221 -16.88 3.31 -15.05
C ASP A 221 -18.02 2.48 -14.44
N LEU A 222 -17.94 2.14 -13.15
CA LEU A 222 -19.01 1.46 -12.43
C LEU A 222 -20.31 2.26 -12.46
N LEU A 223 -20.25 3.55 -12.13
CA LEU A 223 -21.44 4.42 -12.10
C LEU A 223 -22.06 4.61 -13.49
N LEU A 224 -21.25 4.69 -14.53
CA LEU A 224 -21.72 4.75 -15.92
C LEU A 224 -22.41 3.43 -16.33
N ALA A 225 -21.84 2.27 -15.99
CA ALA A 225 -22.44 0.98 -16.24
C ALA A 225 -23.79 0.83 -15.52
N LEU A 226 -23.90 1.28 -14.28
CA LEU A 226 -25.15 1.28 -13.50
C LEU A 226 -26.22 2.19 -14.11
N ARG A 227 -25.83 3.36 -14.65
CA ARG A 227 -26.74 4.25 -15.35
C ARG A 227 -27.35 3.58 -16.60
N ASP A 228 -26.52 2.94 -17.38
CA ASP A 228 -26.96 2.28 -18.62
C ASP A 228 -27.92 1.12 -18.31
N THR A 229 -27.65 0.34 -17.28
CA THR A 229 -28.54 -0.73 -16.80
C THR A 229 -29.89 -0.19 -16.34
N ALA A 230 -29.91 0.90 -15.58
CA ALA A 230 -31.14 1.54 -15.12
C ALA A 230 -31.97 2.11 -16.28
N THR A 231 -31.32 2.55 -17.35
CA THR A 231 -31.99 3.05 -18.56
C THR A 231 -32.64 1.90 -19.35
N VAL A 232 -31.99 0.75 -19.44
CA VAL A 232 -32.54 -0.45 -20.09
C VAL A 232 -33.76 -0.96 -19.35
N VAL A 233 -33.68 -1.12 -18.01
CA VAL A 233 -34.80 -1.60 -17.19
C VAL A 233 -36.01 -0.68 -17.33
N ARG A 234 -35.85 0.65 -17.29
CA ARG A 234 -36.96 1.61 -17.50
C ARG A 234 -37.58 1.51 -18.89
N SER A 235 -36.78 1.25 -19.92
CA SER A 235 -37.30 1.06 -21.28
C SER A 235 -38.14 -0.23 -21.42
N GLU A 236 -37.75 -1.29 -20.73
CA GLU A 236 -38.48 -2.56 -20.72
C GLU A 236 -39.80 -2.47 -19.93
N GLU A 237 -39.82 -1.77 -18.78
CA GLU A 237 -41.06 -1.51 -18.02
C GLU A 237 -42.03 -0.66 -18.83
N HIS A 238 -41.57 0.37 -19.54
CA HIS A 238 -42.43 1.19 -20.41
C HIS A 238 -42.99 0.43 -21.60
N THR A 239 -42.24 -0.53 -22.13
CA THR A 239 -42.68 -1.35 -23.27
C THR A 239 -43.72 -2.40 -22.83
N SER A 240 -43.57 -2.93 -21.63
CA SER A 240 -44.54 -3.89 -21.06
C SER A 240 -45.88 -3.24 -20.65
N GLU A 241 -45.86 -2.00 -20.15
CA GLU A 241 -47.08 -1.21 -19.84
C GLU A 241 -47.86 -0.83 -21.10
N LEU A 242 -47.20 -0.56 -22.23
CA LEU A 242 -47.87 -0.29 -23.51
C LEU A 242 -48.49 -1.55 -24.15
N GLN A 243 -47.93 -2.72 -23.96
CA GLN A 243 -48.44 -4.00 -24.45
C GLN A 243 -49.60 -4.53 -23.60
N SER A 244 -49.81 -4.08 -22.38
CA SER A 244 -50.90 -4.46 -21.50
C SER A 244 -52.17 -3.62 -21.65
N ARG A 245 -52.22 -2.67 -22.60
CA ARG A 245 -53.35 -1.76 -22.84
C ARG A 245 -54.12 -2.01 -24.16
N ASP A 246 -53.78 -3.06 -24.90
CA ASP A 246 -54.50 -3.58 -26.01
C ASP A 246 -55.25 -4.91 -25.63
#